data_46763d89abc04e31e8f440be3867e92e
#
_entry.id   46763d89abc04e31e8f440be3867e92e
#
_cell.length_a   1.000
_cell.length_b   1.000
_cell.length_c   1.000
_cell.angle_alpha   90.00
_cell.angle_beta   90.00
_cell.angle_gamma   90.00
#
_symmetry.space_group_name_H-M   'P 1'
#
loop_
_entity.id
_entity.type
_entity.pdbx_description
1 polymer ?
#
loop_
_entity_poly.entity_id
_entity_poly.type
_entity_poly.pdbx_seq_one_letter_code
_entity_poly.pdbx_strand_id
1 'polypeptide(L)'
;CGPGMPGPYIAIIYNALCDSAQGVAFSPAIGYNVPCINVQRGIAMSCDLLVGSTGFVGGNLLAKHTFAAVCHSSDITAQYGTRPDLCIYAGVPAAMFLANADPEADLAVMRAARENIRQIAPKRLVLISSIAVLADSRGVYEDSPAQDTEALPAYGKNRLQLERWVREDFPDALIVRLPALYGAGIRKNFLFDLHTITPAMLKPGKYSELAAKSVLVQSAYTLADNGFYKLNGTADPAALRAFFAANDFNALAFTDARSRYQFYNLGRLWSDMEAARAADAVSYTHLRAHETSAHL
;
A
#
# COMPACT_ATOMS: atom_id res chain seq x y z
N CYS A 1 -20.17 13.98 -34.50
CA CYS A 1 -19.65 14.15 -33.13
C CYS A 1 -18.60 13.08 -32.93
N GLY A 2 -17.31 13.46 -32.94
CA GLY A 2 -16.19 12.56 -32.68
C GLY A 2 -16.04 12.28 -31.18
N PRO A 3 -15.30 11.21 -30.79
CA PRO A 3 -15.08 10.88 -29.39
C PRO A 3 -14.34 12.06 -28.71
N GLY A 4 -14.91 12.55 -27.61
CA GLY A 4 -14.38 13.66 -26.84
C GLY A 4 -12.93 13.37 -26.39
N MET A 5 -12.04 14.31 -26.65
CA MET A 5 -10.69 14.26 -26.13
C MET A 5 -10.73 14.24 -24.59
N PRO A 6 -9.91 13.45 -23.94
CA PRO A 6 -9.81 13.49 -22.48
C PRO A 6 -9.36 14.88 -22.03
N GLY A 7 -10.04 15.43 -21.03
CA GLY A 7 -9.75 16.75 -20.49
C GLY A 7 -8.30 16.84 -19.91
N PRO A 8 -7.79 18.06 -19.72
CA PRO A 8 -6.38 18.31 -19.37
C PRO A 8 -5.91 17.61 -18.08
N TYR A 9 -6.83 17.21 -17.21
CA TYR A 9 -6.51 16.48 -15.96
C TYR A 9 -6.09 15.02 -16.18
N ILE A 10 -6.61 14.36 -17.23
CA ILE A 10 -6.20 13.00 -17.60
C ILE A 10 -4.75 13.01 -18.12
N ALA A 11 -4.34 14.07 -18.80
CA ALA A 11 -2.98 14.22 -19.30
C ALA A 11 -1.94 14.36 -18.17
N ILE A 12 -2.29 15.03 -17.06
CA ILE A 12 -1.39 15.20 -15.90
C ILE A 12 -1.20 13.86 -15.15
N ILE A 13 -2.28 13.09 -15.00
CA ILE A 13 -2.21 11.76 -14.39
C ILE A 13 -1.43 10.79 -15.30
N TYR A 14 -1.61 10.88 -16.61
CA TYR A 14 -0.92 10.04 -17.59
C TYR A 14 0.60 10.29 -17.60
N ASN A 15 1.03 11.55 -17.53
CA ASN A 15 2.45 11.90 -17.46
C ASN A 15 3.10 11.42 -16.15
N ALA A 16 2.40 11.50 -15.00
CA ALA A 16 2.91 10.99 -13.73
C ALA A 16 3.07 9.47 -13.70
N LEU A 17 2.28 8.72 -14.49
CA LEU A 17 2.37 7.27 -14.62
C LEU A 17 3.42 6.84 -15.66
N CYS A 18 3.63 7.61 -16.74
CA CYS A 18 4.62 7.29 -17.78
C CYS A 18 6.06 7.51 -17.32
N ASP A 19 6.35 8.52 -16.50
CA ASP A 19 7.68 8.73 -15.93
C ASP A 19 8.12 7.61 -14.97
N SER A 20 7.17 6.84 -14.41
CA SER A 20 7.46 5.67 -13.56
C SER A 20 7.67 4.36 -14.34
N ALA A 21 7.42 4.34 -15.65
CA ALA A 21 7.47 3.15 -16.49
C ALA A 21 8.86 2.88 -17.12
N GLN A 22 9.87 3.67 -16.80
CA GLN A 22 11.24 3.37 -17.22
C GLN A 22 11.77 2.18 -16.38
N GLY A 23 11.84 1.03 -17.08
CA GLY A 23 12.08 -0.28 -16.53
C GLY A 23 13.32 -0.39 -15.64
N VAL A 24 13.08 -0.71 -14.39
CA VAL A 24 14.08 -1.34 -13.54
C VAL A 24 13.82 -2.84 -13.58
N ALA A 25 14.68 -3.55 -14.29
CA ALA A 25 14.72 -5.00 -14.25
C ALA A 25 15.06 -5.46 -12.82
N PHE A 26 14.12 -6.09 -12.16
CA PHE A 26 14.36 -6.73 -10.86
C PHE A 26 15.16 -8.02 -11.10
N SER A 27 16.43 -8.02 -10.70
CA SER A 27 17.16 -9.25 -10.41
C SER A 27 16.71 -9.74 -9.02
N PRO A 28 16.40 -11.04 -8.84
CA PRO A 28 16.06 -11.55 -7.52
C PRO A 28 17.33 -11.59 -6.67
N ALA A 29 17.51 -10.62 -5.78
CA ALA A 29 18.59 -10.64 -4.82
C ALA A 29 18.32 -11.75 -3.78
N ILE A 30 19.21 -12.68 -3.70
CA ILE A 30 19.32 -13.78 -2.75
C ILE A 30 19.36 -13.16 -1.34
N GLY A 31 18.43 -13.58 -0.48
CA GLY A 31 18.37 -13.13 0.91
C GLY A 31 19.61 -13.54 1.70
N TYR A 32 20.37 -12.57 2.13
CA TYR A 32 21.45 -12.78 3.12
C TYR A 32 20.92 -12.39 4.50
N ASN A 33 20.76 -13.40 5.33
CA ASN A 33 20.52 -13.26 6.75
C ASN A 33 21.86 -12.91 7.40
N VAL A 34 22.15 -11.61 7.59
CA VAL A 34 23.34 -11.17 8.32
C VAL A 34 22.85 -10.58 9.64
N PRO A 35 23.20 -11.18 10.80
CA PRO A 35 22.98 -10.52 12.09
C PRO A 35 23.74 -9.20 12.09
N CYS A 36 23.17 -8.15 12.70
CA CYS A 36 23.77 -6.82 12.84
C CYS A 36 25.02 -6.84 13.75
N ILE A 37 26.03 -7.62 13.37
CA ILE A 37 27.36 -7.63 14.00
C ILE A 37 28.38 -7.58 12.87
N ASN A 38 28.68 -6.38 12.41
CA ASN A 38 29.88 -6.17 11.61
C ASN A 38 30.62 -4.95 12.14
N VAL A 39 31.49 -5.22 13.13
CA VAL A 39 32.48 -4.27 13.64
C VAL A 39 33.66 -4.29 12.68
N GLN A 40 33.63 -3.47 11.67
CA GLN A 40 34.84 -3.10 10.94
C GLN A 40 34.85 -1.59 10.68
N ARG A 41 35.77 -0.93 11.38
CA ARG A 41 36.28 0.45 11.18
C ARG A 41 35.28 1.60 11.34
N GLY A 42 35.07 2.10 12.57
CA GLY A 42 35.00 3.56 12.86
C GLY A 42 33.85 4.38 12.29
N ILE A 43 32.96 3.81 11.49
CA ILE A 43 31.72 4.42 11.03
C ILE A 43 30.59 3.63 11.66
N ALA A 44 29.83 4.24 12.56
CA ALA A 44 28.60 3.64 13.09
C ALA A 44 27.63 3.43 11.92
N MET A 45 27.63 2.24 11.33
CA MET A 45 26.62 1.85 10.34
C MET A 45 25.29 1.75 11.08
N SER A 46 24.34 2.60 10.69
CA SER A 46 22.96 2.53 11.16
C SER A 46 22.41 1.12 10.90
N CYS A 47 21.87 0.48 11.92
CA CYS A 47 21.24 -0.84 11.81
C CYS A 47 19.74 -0.62 11.56
N ASP A 48 19.38 -0.36 10.31
CA ASP A 48 18.00 -0.10 9.92
C ASP A 48 17.33 -1.39 9.43
N LEU A 49 16.14 -1.67 9.94
CA LEU A 49 15.32 -2.84 9.58
C LEU A 49 14.05 -2.38 8.84
N LEU A 50 13.75 -3.01 7.71
CA LEU A 50 12.47 -2.90 7.02
C LEU A 50 11.69 -4.21 7.13
N VAL A 51 10.51 -4.15 7.75
CA VAL A 51 9.54 -5.25 7.78
C VAL A 51 8.49 -5.06 6.69
N GLY A 52 8.23 -6.08 5.87
CA GLY A 52 7.27 -6.02 4.77
C GLY A 52 7.87 -5.56 3.44
N SER A 53 9.11 -5.93 3.19
CA SER A 53 9.93 -5.51 2.04
C SER A 53 9.36 -5.86 0.66
N THR A 54 8.56 -6.93 0.52
CA THR A 54 7.89 -7.32 -0.73
C THR A 54 6.56 -6.62 -0.99
N GLY A 55 6.03 -5.89 0.01
CA GLY A 55 4.82 -5.11 -0.14
C GLY A 55 5.01 -3.88 -1.03
N PHE A 56 3.89 -3.26 -1.46
CA PHE A 56 3.93 -2.06 -2.30
C PHE A 56 4.67 -0.89 -1.62
N VAL A 57 4.43 -0.67 -0.33
CA VAL A 57 5.15 0.35 0.44
C VAL A 57 6.61 -0.03 0.62
N GLY A 58 6.88 -1.26 1.08
CA GLY A 58 8.25 -1.73 1.32
C GLY A 58 9.13 -1.72 0.07
N GLY A 59 8.60 -2.14 -1.08
CA GLY A 59 9.33 -2.10 -2.36
C GLY A 59 9.71 -0.69 -2.79
N ASN A 60 8.83 0.31 -2.57
CA ASN A 60 9.14 1.71 -2.86
C ASN A 60 10.16 2.30 -1.87
N LEU A 61 10.16 1.87 -0.62
CA LEU A 61 11.19 2.25 0.36
C LEU A 61 12.56 1.69 -0.02
N LEU A 62 12.62 0.40 -0.41
CA LEU A 62 13.87 -0.23 -0.89
C LEU A 62 14.46 0.46 -2.11
N ALA A 63 13.62 1.00 -2.99
CA ALA A 63 14.10 1.77 -4.16
C ALA A 63 14.74 3.12 -3.78
N LYS A 64 14.59 3.59 -2.53
CA LYS A 64 15.06 4.89 -2.06
C LYS A 64 16.10 4.82 -0.95
N HIS A 65 16.17 3.70 -0.24
CA HIS A 65 17.09 3.52 0.88
C HIS A 65 17.60 2.08 0.97
N THR A 66 18.87 1.93 1.33
CA THR A 66 19.48 0.61 1.58
C THR A 66 19.38 0.30 3.07
N PHE A 67 18.58 -0.69 3.41
CA PHE A 67 18.40 -1.16 4.79
C PHE A 67 19.49 -2.18 5.14
N ALA A 68 19.96 -2.19 6.39
CA ALA A 68 20.90 -3.19 6.89
C ALA A 68 20.26 -4.59 6.96
N ALA A 69 18.95 -4.66 7.25
CA ALA A 69 18.17 -5.89 7.22
C ALA A 69 16.78 -5.65 6.62
N VAL A 70 16.27 -6.67 5.94
CA VAL A 70 14.89 -6.68 5.41
C VAL A 70 14.25 -8.03 5.73
N CYS A 71 12.95 -8.04 6.04
CA CYS A 71 12.23 -9.28 6.28
C CYS A 71 10.76 -9.20 5.84
N HIS A 72 10.14 -10.37 5.77
CA HIS A 72 8.70 -10.57 5.56
C HIS A 72 8.05 -11.01 6.87
N SER A 73 6.71 -11.13 6.85
CA SER A 73 5.98 -11.69 7.99
C SER A 73 6.31 -13.17 8.25
N SER A 74 6.76 -13.91 7.23
CA SER A 74 7.10 -15.33 7.33
C SER A 74 8.46 -15.62 7.99
N ASP A 75 9.41 -14.70 7.93
CA ASP A 75 10.78 -14.83 8.43
C ASP A 75 11.13 -13.82 9.52
N ILE A 76 10.14 -13.10 10.01
CA ILE A 76 10.30 -12.01 10.98
C ILE A 76 10.91 -12.47 12.32
N THR A 77 10.74 -13.74 12.68
CA THR A 77 11.30 -14.30 13.91
C THR A 77 12.83 -14.25 13.96
N ALA A 78 13.50 -14.24 12.81
CA ALA A 78 14.94 -14.05 12.71
C ALA A 78 15.39 -12.65 13.18
N GLN A 79 14.48 -11.71 13.32
CA GLN A 79 14.75 -10.33 13.76
C GLN A 79 14.49 -10.12 15.26
N TYR A 80 13.97 -11.12 15.96
CA TYR A 80 13.70 -11.00 17.39
C TYR A 80 14.97 -10.75 18.20
N GLY A 81 14.92 -9.79 19.10
CA GLY A 81 16.05 -9.37 19.96
C GLY A 81 17.16 -8.60 19.24
N THR A 82 17.05 -8.31 17.93
CA THR A 82 18.11 -7.62 17.18
C THR A 82 18.29 -6.15 17.56
N ARG A 83 17.23 -5.50 18.09
CA ARG A 83 17.24 -4.11 18.58
C ARG A 83 17.79 -3.11 17.55
N PRO A 84 17.26 -3.07 16.31
CA PRO A 84 17.76 -2.14 15.30
C PRO A 84 17.65 -0.69 15.76
N ASP A 85 18.51 0.18 15.21
CA ASP A 85 18.47 1.61 15.50
C ASP A 85 17.20 2.26 14.98
N LEU A 86 16.70 1.76 13.83
CA LEU A 86 15.43 2.13 13.24
C LEU A 86 14.73 0.88 12.71
N CYS A 87 13.46 0.70 13.04
CA CYS A 87 12.59 -0.27 12.40
C CYS A 87 11.45 0.44 11.67
N ILE A 88 11.30 0.20 10.37
CA ILE A 88 10.12 0.60 9.62
C ILE A 88 9.22 -0.63 9.48
N TYR A 89 8.07 -0.61 10.13
CA TYR A 89 7.12 -1.70 10.11
C TYR A 89 6.02 -1.43 9.07
N ALA A 90 6.17 -2.02 7.88
CA ALA A 90 5.22 -1.98 6.76
C ALA A 90 4.61 -3.36 6.48
N GLY A 91 4.69 -4.28 7.45
CA GLY A 91 4.30 -5.69 7.30
C GLY A 91 2.81 -5.98 7.52
N VAL A 92 1.97 -4.96 7.75
CA VAL A 92 0.52 -5.15 7.95
C VAL A 92 -0.19 -5.27 6.60
N PRO A 93 -1.01 -6.34 6.38
CA PRO A 93 -1.76 -6.50 5.14
C PRO A 93 -2.74 -5.34 4.87
N ALA A 94 -2.85 -4.89 3.62
CA ALA A 94 -3.71 -3.79 3.21
C ALA A 94 -4.93 -4.26 2.39
N ALA A 95 -5.51 -5.43 2.73
CA ALA A 95 -6.67 -6.01 2.07
C ALA A 95 -7.96 -5.65 2.83
N MET A 96 -8.45 -4.42 2.61
CA MET A 96 -9.60 -3.86 3.34
C MET A 96 -10.85 -4.75 3.27
N PHE A 97 -11.14 -5.34 2.11
CA PHE A 97 -12.34 -6.18 1.95
C PHE A 97 -12.25 -7.48 2.77
N LEU A 98 -11.06 -8.08 2.91
CA LEU A 98 -10.86 -9.26 3.76
C LEU A 98 -10.99 -8.91 5.24
N ALA A 99 -10.37 -7.81 5.67
CA ALA A 99 -10.45 -7.33 7.03
C ALA A 99 -11.90 -7.01 7.47
N ASN A 100 -12.72 -6.46 6.56
CA ASN A 100 -14.13 -6.18 6.83
C ASN A 100 -15.01 -7.43 6.76
N ALA A 101 -14.61 -8.46 6.00
CA ALA A 101 -15.32 -9.73 5.92
C ALA A 101 -15.06 -10.62 7.14
N ASP A 102 -13.85 -10.58 7.70
CA ASP A 102 -13.45 -11.32 8.90
C ASP A 102 -12.65 -10.40 9.86
N PRO A 103 -13.37 -9.61 10.69
CA PRO A 103 -12.75 -8.67 11.62
C PRO A 103 -11.83 -9.30 12.66
N GLU A 104 -12.17 -10.50 13.15
CA GLU A 104 -11.39 -11.18 14.18
C GLU A 104 -10.09 -11.76 13.64
N ALA A 105 -10.10 -12.33 12.44
CA ALA A 105 -8.87 -12.78 11.78
C ALA A 105 -7.95 -11.59 11.51
N ASP A 106 -8.48 -10.46 11.06
CA ASP A 106 -7.70 -9.24 10.85
C ASP A 106 -7.13 -8.69 12.17
N LEU A 107 -7.93 -8.70 13.27
CA LEU A 107 -7.45 -8.28 14.59
C LEU A 107 -6.34 -9.19 15.13
N ALA A 108 -6.41 -10.50 14.85
CA ALA A 108 -5.34 -11.44 15.21
C ALA A 108 -4.02 -11.07 14.51
N VAL A 109 -4.07 -10.62 13.24
CA VAL A 109 -2.88 -10.12 12.54
C VAL A 109 -2.32 -8.86 13.21
N MET A 110 -3.18 -7.95 13.71
CA MET A 110 -2.71 -6.77 14.45
C MET A 110 -2.04 -7.14 15.78
N ARG A 111 -2.59 -8.13 16.49
CA ARG A 111 -1.95 -8.67 17.72
C ARG A 111 -0.57 -9.27 17.42
N ALA A 112 -0.48 -10.05 16.34
CA ALA A 112 0.82 -10.60 15.90
C ALA A 112 1.80 -9.49 15.50
N ALA A 113 1.35 -8.44 14.83
CA ALA A 113 2.19 -7.31 14.47
C ALA A 113 2.74 -6.59 15.73
N ARG A 114 1.89 -6.34 16.74
CA ARG A 114 2.32 -5.79 18.05
C ARG A 114 3.41 -6.65 18.67
N GLU A 115 3.17 -7.96 18.77
CA GLU A 115 4.11 -8.89 19.39
C GLU A 115 5.43 -8.94 18.60
N ASN A 116 5.41 -8.99 17.30
CA ASN A 116 6.59 -8.93 16.46
C ASN A 116 7.43 -7.68 16.75
N ILE A 117 6.79 -6.50 16.82
CA ILE A 117 7.48 -5.24 17.11
C ILE A 117 8.13 -5.29 18.51
N ARG A 118 7.42 -5.83 19.51
CA ARG A 118 7.95 -5.99 20.87
C ARG A 118 9.14 -6.95 20.92
N GLN A 119 9.08 -8.05 20.19
CA GLN A 119 10.17 -9.02 20.13
C GLN A 119 11.40 -8.50 19.38
N ILE A 120 11.21 -7.68 18.33
CA ILE A 120 12.31 -6.98 17.65
C ILE A 120 12.96 -5.96 18.59
N ALA A 121 12.18 -5.29 19.42
CA ALA A 121 12.57 -4.27 20.40
C ALA A 121 13.44 -3.14 19.80
N PRO A 122 12.99 -2.45 18.73
CA PRO A 122 13.76 -1.41 18.06
C PRO A 122 13.98 -0.21 18.97
N LYS A 123 15.10 0.52 18.77
CA LYS A 123 15.37 1.78 19.49
C LYS A 123 14.44 2.90 19.01
N ARG A 124 14.13 2.94 17.71
CA ARG A 124 13.18 3.87 17.06
C ARG A 124 12.28 3.08 16.12
N LEU A 125 10.99 3.40 16.16
CA LEU A 125 9.96 2.73 15.38
C LEU A 125 9.24 3.71 14.46
N VAL A 126 9.05 3.29 13.21
CA VAL A 126 8.08 3.89 12.29
C VAL A 126 7.04 2.84 11.96
N LEU A 127 5.77 3.09 12.31
CA LEU A 127 4.65 2.25 11.93
C LEU A 127 3.97 2.82 10.69
N ILE A 128 3.88 2.05 9.63
CA ILE A 128 3.06 2.39 8.46
C ILE A 128 1.61 2.01 8.75
N SER A 129 0.75 3.01 8.81
CA SER A 129 -0.68 2.93 9.06
C SER A 129 -1.50 3.48 7.88
N SER A 130 -2.77 3.78 8.07
CA SER A 130 -3.69 4.22 7.03
C SER A 130 -4.60 5.34 7.53
N ILE A 131 -4.99 6.26 6.64
CA ILE A 131 -6.06 7.24 6.95
C ILE A 131 -7.42 6.60 7.22
N ALA A 132 -7.60 5.31 6.94
CA ALA A 132 -8.82 4.57 7.27
C ALA A 132 -9.11 4.47 8.78
N VAL A 133 -8.17 4.87 9.63
CA VAL A 133 -8.36 5.04 11.09
C VAL A 133 -9.15 6.30 11.44
N LEU A 134 -9.42 7.17 10.48
CA LEU A 134 -10.20 8.39 10.62
C LEU A 134 -11.63 8.15 10.14
N ALA A 135 -12.63 8.57 10.91
CA ALA A 135 -14.03 8.49 10.51
C ALA A 135 -14.35 9.46 9.35
N ASP A 136 -13.76 10.65 9.38
CA ASP A 136 -13.72 11.59 8.26
C ASP A 136 -12.27 12.07 8.09
N SER A 137 -11.69 11.84 6.91
CA SER A 137 -10.31 12.27 6.60
C SER A 137 -10.22 13.66 5.98
N ARG A 138 -11.35 14.35 5.78
CA ARG A 138 -11.40 15.66 5.16
C ARG A 138 -11.00 16.76 6.14
N GLY A 139 -9.97 17.54 5.79
CA GLY A 139 -9.51 18.66 6.60
C GLY A 139 -9.03 18.27 8.00
N VAL A 140 -8.54 17.04 8.18
CA VAL A 140 -8.00 16.53 9.45
C VAL A 140 -6.49 16.66 9.41
N TYR A 141 -5.94 17.17 10.49
CA TYR A 141 -4.50 17.34 10.73
C TYR A 141 -4.10 16.56 12.00
N GLU A 142 -2.81 16.55 12.34
CA GLU A 142 -2.25 15.85 13.50
C GLU A 142 -2.84 16.31 14.82
N ASP A 143 -3.17 17.59 14.92
CA ASP A 143 -3.74 18.28 16.09
C ASP A 143 -5.28 18.32 16.08
N SER A 144 -5.92 17.71 15.09
CA SER A 144 -7.38 17.69 15.00
C SER A 144 -7.99 16.92 16.18
N PRO A 145 -9.19 17.33 16.65
CA PRO A 145 -9.88 16.63 17.73
C PRO A 145 -10.12 15.15 17.42
N ALA A 146 -10.14 14.32 18.47
CA ALA A 146 -10.47 12.91 18.34
C ALA A 146 -11.84 12.73 17.68
N GLN A 147 -11.92 11.83 16.72
CA GLN A 147 -13.15 11.50 16.02
C GLN A 147 -13.86 10.29 16.67
N ASP A 148 -15.17 10.17 16.41
CA ASP A 148 -15.91 8.97 16.76
C ASP A 148 -15.36 7.77 15.98
N THR A 149 -14.83 6.80 16.71
CA THR A 149 -14.23 5.59 16.13
C THR A 149 -15.21 4.43 16.04
N GLU A 150 -16.42 4.55 16.61
CA GLU A 150 -17.42 3.47 16.59
C GLU A 150 -17.99 3.25 15.19
N ALA A 151 -18.07 4.29 14.38
CA ALA A 151 -18.54 4.23 13.01
C ALA A 151 -17.51 3.64 12.02
N LEU A 152 -16.26 3.41 12.45
CA LEU A 152 -15.23 2.88 11.56
C LEU A 152 -15.53 1.45 11.12
N PRO A 153 -15.28 1.10 9.84
CA PRO A 153 -15.20 -0.30 9.41
C PRO A 153 -14.10 -1.07 10.17
N ALA A 154 -14.22 -2.38 10.24
CA ALA A 154 -13.28 -3.24 10.97
C ALA A 154 -11.82 -3.01 10.56
N TYR A 155 -11.54 -2.82 9.28
CA TYR A 155 -10.22 -2.44 8.77
C TYR A 155 -9.63 -1.23 9.50
N GLY A 156 -10.40 -0.15 9.61
CA GLY A 156 -9.97 1.07 10.31
C GLY A 156 -9.83 0.88 11.81
N LYS A 157 -10.84 0.24 12.46
CA LYS A 157 -10.82 -0.05 13.91
C LYS A 157 -9.58 -0.84 14.32
N ASN A 158 -9.26 -1.91 13.60
CA ASN A 158 -8.16 -2.80 13.94
C ASN A 158 -6.79 -2.11 13.76
N ARG A 159 -6.61 -1.28 12.73
CA ARG A 159 -5.38 -0.49 12.56
C ARG A 159 -5.25 0.58 13.64
N LEU A 160 -6.34 1.26 13.99
CA LEU A 160 -6.35 2.21 15.10
C LEU A 160 -6.00 1.50 16.43
N GLN A 161 -6.47 0.28 16.63
CA GLN A 161 -6.11 -0.50 17.80
C GLN A 161 -4.60 -0.84 17.82
N LEU A 162 -4.01 -1.17 16.67
CA LEU A 162 -2.55 -1.37 16.56
C LEU A 162 -1.79 -0.08 16.87
N GLU A 163 -2.23 1.09 16.35
CA GLU A 163 -1.62 2.37 16.67
C GLU A 163 -1.65 2.67 18.18
N ARG A 164 -2.77 2.40 18.85
CA ARG A 164 -2.90 2.57 20.30
C ARG A 164 -1.89 1.70 21.07
N TRP A 165 -1.82 0.41 20.72
CA TRP A 165 -0.85 -0.51 21.32
C TRP A 165 0.60 -0.10 21.05
N VAL A 166 0.90 0.38 19.85
CA VAL A 166 2.26 0.85 19.52
C VAL A 166 2.61 2.09 20.35
N ARG A 167 1.69 3.03 20.56
CA ARG A 167 1.92 4.20 21.42
C ARG A 167 2.10 3.85 22.89
N GLU A 168 1.41 2.80 23.36
CA GLU A 168 1.59 2.27 24.72
C GLU A 168 3.00 1.67 24.91
N ASP A 169 3.44 0.86 23.93
CA ASP A 169 4.71 0.12 24.01
C ASP A 169 5.92 0.98 23.57
N PHE A 170 5.72 1.93 22.66
CA PHE A 170 6.74 2.81 22.05
C PHE A 170 6.20 4.24 21.94
N PRO A 171 6.21 5.05 23.01
CA PRO A 171 5.62 6.40 23.00
C PRO A 171 6.19 7.34 21.93
N ASP A 172 7.48 7.17 21.59
CA ASP A 172 8.19 7.99 20.61
C ASP A 172 8.09 7.43 19.17
N ALA A 173 7.23 6.42 18.93
CA ALA A 173 7.05 5.86 17.60
C ALA A 173 6.41 6.86 16.64
N LEU A 174 7.00 7.01 15.46
CA LEU A 174 6.38 7.76 14.36
C LEU A 174 5.31 6.89 13.70
N ILE A 175 4.05 7.34 13.73
CA ILE A 175 2.94 6.67 13.05
C ILE A 175 2.62 7.42 11.75
N VAL A 176 2.80 6.73 10.61
CA VAL A 176 2.60 7.30 9.28
C VAL A 176 1.30 6.77 8.69
N ARG A 177 0.25 7.59 8.67
CA ARG A 177 -1.07 7.26 8.11
C ARG A 177 -1.12 7.59 6.63
N LEU A 178 -1.06 6.58 5.79
CA LEU A 178 -1.02 6.74 4.34
C LEU A 178 -2.44 6.74 3.74
N PRO A 179 -2.70 7.62 2.75
CA PRO A 179 -3.96 7.67 1.98
C PRO A 179 -3.94 6.65 0.82
N ALA A 180 -4.65 6.94 -0.27
CA ALA A 180 -4.51 6.18 -1.51
C ALA A 180 -3.11 6.39 -2.10
N LEU A 181 -2.44 5.31 -2.49
CA LEU A 181 -1.02 5.32 -2.85
C LEU A 181 -0.81 5.16 -4.35
N TYR A 182 0.21 5.85 -4.88
CA TYR A 182 0.74 5.56 -6.20
C TYR A 182 2.29 5.54 -6.16
N GLY A 183 2.88 4.83 -7.11
CA GLY A 183 4.34 4.66 -7.19
C GLY A 183 4.71 3.46 -8.06
N ALA A 184 5.98 3.14 -8.10
CA ALA A 184 6.50 2.00 -8.85
C ALA A 184 5.87 0.70 -8.33
N GLY A 185 5.38 -0.14 -9.25
CA GLY A 185 4.75 -1.41 -8.91
C GLY A 185 3.31 -1.32 -8.41
N ILE A 186 2.58 -0.23 -8.69
CA ILE A 186 1.15 -0.14 -8.40
C ILE A 186 0.38 -1.27 -9.09
N ARG A 187 -0.50 -1.97 -8.33
CA ARG A 187 -1.26 -3.13 -8.84
C ARG A 187 -2.74 -3.09 -8.49
N LYS A 188 -3.19 -2.08 -7.79
CA LYS A 188 -4.57 -1.91 -7.35
C LYS A 188 -4.85 -0.46 -7.00
N ASN A 189 -6.03 -0.05 -6.99
CA ASN A 189 -6.74 1.19 -6.70
C ASN A 189 -7.25 1.89 -7.97
N PHE A 190 -8.00 2.99 -7.77
CA PHE A 190 -8.62 3.72 -8.87
C PHE A 190 -7.63 4.17 -9.96
N LEU A 191 -6.42 4.63 -9.61
CA LEU A 191 -5.41 5.03 -10.61
C LEU A 191 -4.94 3.84 -11.45
N PHE A 192 -4.74 2.69 -10.81
CA PHE A 192 -4.41 1.46 -11.52
C PHE A 192 -5.55 1.02 -12.44
N ASP A 193 -6.79 1.05 -11.93
CA ASP A 193 -7.97 0.67 -12.69
C ASP A 193 -8.22 1.62 -13.87
N LEU A 194 -8.00 2.93 -13.70
CA LEU A 194 -8.06 3.93 -14.77
C LEU A 194 -7.00 3.68 -15.85
N HIS A 195 -5.79 3.27 -15.45
CA HIS A 195 -4.71 2.98 -16.38
C HIS A 195 -4.94 1.66 -17.13
N THR A 196 -5.30 0.59 -16.43
CA THR A 196 -5.43 -0.75 -17.02
C THR A 196 -6.76 -0.98 -17.71
N ILE A 197 -7.84 -0.40 -17.18
CA ILE A 197 -9.24 -0.61 -17.60
C ILE A 197 -9.71 -2.06 -17.42
N THR A 198 -8.78 -3.01 -17.36
CA THR A 198 -9.04 -4.45 -17.25
C THR A 198 -9.31 -4.85 -15.81
N PRO A 199 -10.47 -5.42 -15.46
CA PRO A 199 -10.74 -5.89 -14.10
C PRO A 199 -9.76 -6.99 -13.68
N ALA A 200 -9.15 -6.85 -12.49
CA ALA A 200 -8.25 -7.88 -11.95
C ALA A 200 -9.00 -9.17 -11.57
N MET A 201 -10.29 -9.07 -11.23
CA MET A 201 -11.15 -10.21 -10.86
C MET A 201 -12.57 -10.00 -11.40
N LEU A 202 -13.23 -11.11 -11.75
CA LEU A 202 -14.61 -11.16 -12.21
C LEU A 202 -15.42 -12.14 -11.33
N LYS A 203 -16.65 -11.76 -10.98
CA LYS A 203 -17.62 -12.72 -10.42
C LYS A 203 -18.00 -13.76 -11.47
N PRO A 204 -18.36 -15.02 -11.09
CA PRO A 204 -18.66 -16.08 -12.04
C PRO A 204 -19.68 -15.69 -13.11
N GLY A 205 -20.80 -15.08 -12.72
CA GLY A 205 -21.83 -14.65 -13.68
C GLY A 205 -21.31 -13.61 -14.68
N LYS A 206 -20.48 -12.65 -14.23
CA LYS A 206 -19.90 -11.65 -15.13
C LYS A 206 -18.83 -12.24 -16.04
N TYR A 207 -18.04 -13.19 -15.54
CA TYR A 207 -17.10 -13.94 -16.36
C TYR A 207 -17.83 -14.69 -17.49
N SER A 208 -18.90 -15.44 -17.16
CA SER A 208 -19.67 -16.20 -18.16
C SER A 208 -20.26 -15.29 -19.24
N GLU A 209 -20.80 -14.12 -18.86
CA GLU A 209 -21.33 -13.14 -19.81
C GLU A 209 -20.25 -12.61 -20.76
N LEU A 210 -19.07 -12.24 -20.24
CA LEU A 210 -18.00 -11.67 -21.03
C LEU A 210 -17.23 -12.72 -21.85
N ALA A 211 -17.05 -13.91 -21.29
CA ALA A 211 -16.43 -15.04 -21.98
C ALA A 211 -17.27 -15.52 -23.17
N ALA A 212 -18.59 -15.43 -23.10
CA ALA A 212 -19.46 -15.69 -24.24
C ALA A 212 -19.26 -14.69 -25.41
N LYS A 213 -18.76 -13.48 -25.11
CA LYS A 213 -18.49 -12.44 -26.11
C LYS A 213 -17.08 -12.51 -26.70
N SER A 214 -16.12 -13.14 -26.00
CA SER A 214 -14.70 -13.09 -26.40
C SER A 214 -13.87 -14.27 -25.89
N VAL A 215 -13.21 -14.96 -26.77
CA VAL A 215 -12.22 -16.02 -26.50
C VAL A 215 -11.03 -15.43 -25.71
N LEU A 216 -10.72 -14.14 -25.92
CA LEU A 216 -9.69 -13.43 -25.18
C LEU A 216 -10.00 -13.43 -23.68
N VAL A 217 -11.25 -13.21 -23.28
CA VAL A 217 -11.66 -13.26 -21.85
C VAL A 217 -11.59 -14.69 -21.33
N GLN A 218 -11.97 -15.69 -22.14
CA GLN A 218 -11.90 -17.10 -21.74
C GLN A 218 -10.45 -17.50 -21.35
N SER A 219 -9.47 -17.10 -22.15
CA SER A 219 -8.06 -17.43 -21.91
C SER A 219 -7.41 -16.60 -20.82
N ALA A 220 -7.87 -15.35 -20.62
CA ALA A 220 -7.23 -14.39 -19.72
C ALA A 220 -7.56 -14.59 -18.24
N TYR A 221 -8.62 -15.32 -17.89
CA TYR A 221 -9.07 -15.48 -16.51
C TYR A 221 -9.15 -16.94 -16.11
N THR A 222 -8.72 -17.22 -14.87
CA THR A 222 -8.76 -18.55 -14.25
C THR A 222 -9.53 -18.49 -12.94
N LEU A 223 -10.36 -19.50 -12.66
CA LEU A 223 -11.09 -19.62 -11.42
C LEU A 223 -10.09 -19.80 -10.24
N ALA A 224 -10.20 -18.95 -9.24
CA ALA A 224 -9.41 -18.99 -8.01
C ALA A 224 -10.20 -19.63 -6.88
N ASP A 225 -9.50 -20.05 -5.81
CA ASP A 225 -10.06 -20.75 -4.64
C ASP A 225 -11.17 -19.95 -3.93
N ASN A 226 -11.16 -18.64 -4.05
CA ASN A 226 -12.19 -17.75 -3.49
C ASN A 226 -13.46 -17.64 -4.34
N GLY A 227 -13.59 -18.44 -5.39
CA GLY A 227 -14.74 -18.46 -6.28
C GLY A 227 -14.82 -17.33 -7.32
N PHE A 228 -13.81 -16.48 -7.40
CA PHE A 228 -13.70 -15.44 -8.43
C PHE A 228 -12.79 -15.90 -9.58
N TYR A 229 -13.07 -15.42 -10.77
CA TYR A 229 -12.15 -15.54 -11.90
C TYR A 229 -11.09 -14.43 -11.82
N LYS A 230 -9.83 -14.81 -11.67
CA LYS A 230 -8.69 -13.90 -11.55
C LYS A 230 -7.91 -13.81 -12.86
N LEU A 231 -7.47 -12.62 -13.23
CA LEU A 231 -6.59 -12.38 -14.36
C LEU A 231 -5.29 -13.19 -14.20
N ASN A 232 -4.95 -14.02 -15.18
CA ASN A 232 -3.83 -14.97 -15.13
C ASN A 232 -2.54 -14.47 -15.83
N GLY A 233 -2.63 -13.33 -16.56
CA GLY A 233 -1.49 -12.71 -17.22
C GLY A 233 -1.04 -13.38 -18.52
N THR A 234 -1.82 -14.33 -19.06
CA THR A 234 -1.44 -15.04 -20.30
C THR A 234 -1.85 -14.29 -21.58
N ALA A 235 -2.85 -13.42 -21.49
CA ALA A 235 -3.37 -12.68 -22.63
C ALA A 235 -2.62 -11.35 -22.82
N ASP A 236 -2.61 -10.84 -24.06
CA ASP A 236 -2.06 -9.53 -24.38
C ASP A 236 -2.79 -8.41 -23.61
N PRO A 237 -2.08 -7.63 -22.76
CA PRO A 237 -2.69 -6.55 -21.98
C PRO A 237 -3.32 -5.45 -22.86
N ALA A 238 -2.76 -5.16 -24.03
CA ALA A 238 -3.30 -4.15 -24.93
C ALA A 238 -4.64 -4.59 -25.55
N ALA A 239 -4.74 -5.85 -25.96
CA ALA A 239 -5.98 -6.43 -26.49
C ALA A 239 -7.07 -6.48 -25.41
N LEU A 240 -6.72 -6.88 -24.16
CA LEU A 240 -7.65 -6.87 -23.04
C LEU A 240 -8.14 -5.45 -22.72
N ARG A 241 -7.23 -4.49 -22.67
CA ARG A 241 -7.57 -3.08 -22.47
C ARG A 241 -8.55 -2.59 -23.52
N ALA A 242 -8.29 -2.86 -24.80
CA ALA A 242 -9.17 -2.48 -25.90
C ALA A 242 -10.55 -3.12 -25.77
N PHE A 243 -10.61 -4.41 -25.44
CA PHE A 243 -11.88 -5.11 -25.21
C PHE A 243 -12.69 -4.47 -24.08
N PHE A 244 -12.09 -4.26 -22.92
CA PHE A 244 -12.78 -3.69 -21.76
C PHE A 244 -13.12 -2.21 -21.93
N ALA A 245 -12.34 -1.44 -22.68
CA ALA A 245 -12.65 -0.05 -23.02
C ALA A 245 -13.88 0.07 -23.96
N ALA A 246 -14.12 -0.94 -24.80
CA ALA A 246 -15.26 -0.99 -25.70
C ALA A 246 -16.53 -1.58 -25.05
N ASN A 247 -16.47 -2.07 -23.84
CA ASN A 247 -17.59 -2.66 -23.12
C ASN A 247 -18.07 -1.72 -22.00
N ASP A 248 -19.36 -1.76 -21.68
CA ASP A 248 -19.97 -1.00 -20.59
C ASP A 248 -19.47 -1.41 -19.21
N PHE A 249 -18.91 -2.61 -19.09
CA PHE A 249 -18.33 -3.13 -17.86
C PHE A 249 -16.81 -3.23 -17.98
N ASN A 250 -16.10 -2.49 -17.14
CA ASN A 250 -14.65 -2.48 -17.04
C ASN A 250 -14.21 -2.23 -15.59
N ALA A 251 -12.89 -2.06 -15.32
CA ALA A 251 -12.37 -1.86 -13.98
C ALA A 251 -12.95 -0.63 -13.26
N LEU A 252 -13.37 0.40 -13.99
CA LEU A 252 -13.94 1.62 -13.39
C LEU A 252 -15.35 1.42 -12.87
N ALA A 253 -16.05 0.35 -13.28
CA ALA A 253 -17.39 0.03 -12.77
C ALA A 253 -17.43 -0.28 -11.26
N PHE A 254 -16.27 -0.52 -10.64
CA PHE A 254 -16.15 -0.73 -9.19
C PHE A 254 -15.98 0.55 -8.39
N THR A 255 -15.86 1.72 -9.06
CA THR A 255 -15.63 3.01 -8.41
C THR A 255 -16.85 3.90 -8.55
N ASP A 256 -17.36 4.42 -7.43
CA ASP A 256 -18.40 5.45 -7.45
C ASP A 256 -17.80 6.75 -8.01
N ALA A 257 -18.40 7.33 -9.05
CA ALA A 257 -17.96 8.57 -9.68
C ALA A 257 -17.96 9.77 -8.72
N ARG A 258 -18.70 9.70 -7.60
CA ARG A 258 -18.72 10.71 -6.54
C ARG A 258 -17.59 10.56 -5.53
N SER A 259 -16.79 9.49 -5.62
CA SER A 259 -15.69 9.23 -4.70
C SER A 259 -14.62 10.30 -4.85
N ARG A 260 -14.09 10.75 -3.71
CA ARG A 260 -12.94 11.65 -3.64
C ARG A 260 -11.76 10.91 -3.05
N TYR A 261 -10.59 11.12 -3.62
CA TYR A 261 -9.38 10.46 -3.20
C TYR A 261 -8.30 11.47 -2.88
N GLN A 262 -7.59 11.23 -1.80
CA GLN A 262 -6.29 11.83 -1.53
C GLN A 262 -5.24 10.83 -1.98
N PHE A 263 -4.35 11.22 -2.88
CA PHE A 263 -3.28 10.36 -3.38
C PHE A 263 -1.92 10.79 -2.87
N TYR A 264 -1.08 9.81 -2.55
CA TYR A 264 0.27 10.04 -2.08
C TYR A 264 1.30 9.27 -2.93
N ASN A 265 2.39 9.98 -3.33
CA ASN A 265 3.50 9.41 -4.08
C ASN A 265 4.48 8.68 -3.16
N LEU A 266 4.53 7.34 -3.24
CA LEU A 266 5.47 6.53 -2.46
C LEU A 266 6.95 6.83 -2.75
N GLY A 267 7.27 7.42 -3.89
CA GLY A 267 8.64 7.84 -4.20
C GLY A 267 9.19 8.91 -3.26
N ARG A 268 8.32 9.59 -2.49
CA ARG A 268 8.69 10.61 -1.49
C ARG A 268 8.72 10.06 -0.06
N LEU A 269 8.19 8.86 0.17
CA LEU A 269 7.92 8.36 1.52
C LEU A 269 9.18 8.36 2.41
N TRP A 270 10.33 7.94 1.88
CA TRP A 270 11.57 7.93 2.64
C TRP A 270 11.97 9.35 3.10
N SER A 271 12.05 10.31 2.17
CA SER A 271 12.43 11.68 2.50
C SER A 271 11.46 12.37 3.45
N ASP A 272 10.17 12.11 3.30
CA ASP A 272 9.15 12.72 4.15
C ASP A 272 9.17 12.13 5.57
N MET A 273 9.45 10.82 5.72
CA MET A 273 9.69 10.22 7.04
C MET A 273 10.95 10.73 7.71
N GLU A 274 12.04 10.95 6.95
CA GLU A 274 13.27 11.57 7.51
C GLU A 274 12.99 12.98 8.01
N ALA A 275 12.27 13.79 7.24
CA ALA A 275 11.87 15.13 7.64
C ALA A 275 11.00 15.14 8.91
N ALA A 276 10.02 14.23 8.99
CA ALA A 276 9.18 14.08 10.18
C ALA A 276 9.99 13.67 11.42
N ARG A 277 10.92 12.74 11.26
CA ARG A 277 11.81 12.31 12.35
C ARG A 277 12.77 13.41 12.80
N ALA A 278 13.29 14.21 11.87
CA ALA A 278 14.15 15.35 12.20
C ALA A 278 13.41 16.46 12.95
N ALA A 279 12.09 16.53 12.80
CA ALA A 279 11.20 17.45 13.53
C ALA A 279 10.65 16.86 14.84
N ASP A 280 11.15 15.70 15.31
CA ASP A 280 10.65 14.96 16.47
C ASP A 280 9.13 14.69 16.45
N ALA A 281 8.57 14.55 15.26
CA ALA A 281 7.15 14.28 15.10
C ALA A 281 6.81 12.85 15.56
N VAL A 282 5.88 12.72 16.50
CA VAL A 282 5.38 11.42 17.00
C VAL A 282 4.15 10.91 16.23
N SER A 283 3.53 11.75 15.40
CA SER A 283 2.43 11.39 14.53
C SER A 283 2.48 12.23 13.27
N TYR A 284 2.46 11.57 12.12
CA TYR A 284 2.45 12.20 10.82
C TYR A 284 1.22 11.72 10.06
N THR A 285 0.13 12.50 10.15
CA THR A 285 -1.16 12.10 9.58
C THR A 285 -1.28 12.50 8.10
N HIS A 286 -0.52 13.51 7.68
CA HIS A 286 -0.50 13.99 6.30
C HIS A 286 0.94 14.26 5.87
N LEU A 287 1.50 13.34 5.11
CA LEU A 287 2.44 13.76 4.09
C LEU A 287 1.62 14.70 3.20
N ARG A 288 1.86 16.01 3.25
CA ARG A 288 1.12 16.97 2.42
C ARG A 288 1.16 16.46 1.00
N ALA A 289 0.13 15.73 0.59
CA ALA A 289 -0.22 15.67 -0.80
C ALA A 289 -0.43 17.15 -1.17
N HIS A 290 0.34 17.67 -2.09
CA HIS A 290 -0.02 18.93 -2.71
C HIS A 290 -1.49 18.78 -3.08
N GLU A 291 -2.34 19.58 -2.45
CA GLU A 291 -3.74 19.66 -2.79
C GLU A 291 -3.82 19.99 -4.27
N THR A 292 -3.91 18.97 -5.10
CA THR A 292 -4.56 19.13 -6.38
C THR A 292 -6.04 19.20 -6.03
N SER A 293 -6.50 20.38 -5.68
CA SER A 293 -7.92 20.72 -5.69
C SER A 293 -8.40 20.53 -7.11
N ALA A 294 -8.74 19.30 -7.45
CA ALA A 294 -9.54 19.01 -8.62
C ALA A 294 -10.98 19.38 -8.21
N HIS A 295 -11.34 20.63 -8.39
CA HIS A 295 -12.72 20.99 -8.59
C HIS A 295 -13.13 20.38 -9.93
N LEU A 296 -13.84 19.26 -9.87
CA LEU A 296 -14.67 18.75 -10.97
C LEU A 296 -16.06 19.32 -10.86
#